data_5e67f5c0707eddf494ed18a89091a051
#
_entry.id   5e67f5c0707eddf494ed18a89091a051
#
_cell.length_a   1.000
_cell.length_b   1.000
_cell.length_c   1.000
_cell.angle_alpha   90.00
_cell.angle_beta   90.00
_cell.angle_gamma   90.00
#
_symmetry.space_group_name_H-M   'P 1'
#
loop_
_entity.id
_entity.type
_entity.pdbx_description
1 polymer ?
#
loop_
_entity_poly.entity_id
_entity_poly.type
_entity_poly.pdbx_seq_one_letter_code
_entity_poly.pdbx_strand_id
1 'polypeptide(L)'
;MYPLKFEPILKQTLWGGDKIVPFKHLSDNLTGVGESWEISGVEDNESVVANGPDKGLTLTDMVRKYRGELVGEENYARFGNKFPLLIKFIDAKQDLSIQVHPNDELAKKRHNSMGKTEMWYVVDADKGAKLRSGFSEQITPKEYKERVYNNTITDVLQEYEIHPGDVFFLPAGRIHSIGAGAFIAEIQQTSDITYRIYDFNRKDANGKTRELHTDLAREAINYEVLDDYRTKYEIGRAHV
;
A
#
# COMPACT_ATOMS: atom_id res chain seq x y z
N MET A 1 28.40 1.86 -10.61
CA MET A 1 27.29 2.73 -10.14
C MET A 1 27.55 3.12 -8.68
N TYR A 2 27.06 4.27 -8.18
CA TYR A 2 27.14 4.69 -6.79
C TYR A 2 25.79 4.48 -6.05
N PRO A 3 25.76 4.43 -4.71
CA PRO A 3 24.51 4.31 -3.97
C PRO A 3 23.61 5.53 -4.17
N LEU A 4 22.43 5.30 -4.68
CA LEU A 4 21.42 6.34 -4.92
C LEU A 4 20.64 6.64 -3.63
N LYS A 5 20.36 7.92 -3.40
CA LYS A 5 19.35 8.39 -2.45
C LYS A 5 18.26 9.12 -3.23
N PHE A 6 17.03 9.02 -2.76
CA PHE A 6 15.89 9.70 -3.39
C PHE A 6 15.28 10.71 -2.44
N GLU A 7 14.70 11.77 -3.02
CA GLU A 7 13.85 12.68 -2.27
C GLU A 7 12.53 11.98 -1.93
N PRO A 8 12.10 11.94 -0.65
CA PRO A 8 10.84 11.31 -0.28
C PRO A 8 9.66 12.16 -0.78
N ILE A 9 8.60 11.50 -1.26
CA ILE A 9 7.36 12.17 -1.63
C ILE A 9 6.38 12.05 -0.46
N LEU A 10 6.12 13.15 0.23
CA LEU A 10 5.26 13.19 1.39
C LEU A 10 3.81 13.45 0.99
N LYS A 11 2.88 12.66 1.51
CA LYS A 11 1.43 12.80 1.28
C LYS A 11 0.73 13.10 2.61
N GLN A 12 0.14 14.28 2.71
CA GLN A 12 -0.79 14.58 3.81
C GLN A 12 -2.15 13.96 3.51
N THR A 13 -2.73 13.28 4.48
CA THR A 13 -4.00 12.56 4.33
C THR A 13 -4.93 12.83 5.50
N LEU A 14 -6.24 12.58 5.31
CA LEU A 14 -7.24 12.76 6.38
C LEU A 14 -6.99 11.86 7.60
N TRP A 15 -6.30 10.74 7.41
CA TRP A 15 -5.99 9.75 8.43
C TRP A 15 -4.53 9.77 8.86
N GLY A 16 -3.72 10.68 8.28
CA GLY A 16 -2.28 10.76 8.49
C GLY A 16 -1.89 11.12 9.92
N GLY A 17 -0.77 10.57 10.35
CA GLY A 17 -0.21 10.73 11.68
C GLY A 17 0.95 11.72 11.78
N ASP A 18 1.66 11.59 12.88
CA ASP A 18 2.76 12.49 13.22
C ASP A 18 4.09 11.72 13.45
N LYS A 19 4.14 10.39 13.11
CA LYS A 19 5.33 9.54 13.32
C LYS A 19 6.36 9.65 12.19
N ILE A 20 5.93 9.86 10.93
CA ILE A 20 6.85 9.91 9.77
C ILE A 20 7.85 11.05 9.91
N VAL A 21 7.41 12.24 10.30
CA VAL A 21 8.26 13.45 10.37
C VAL A 21 9.44 13.25 11.33
N PRO A 22 9.24 12.86 12.61
CA PRO A 22 10.35 12.61 13.52
C PRO A 22 11.17 11.36 13.13
N PHE A 23 10.53 10.30 12.64
CA PHE A 23 11.22 9.09 12.19
C PHE A 23 12.23 9.37 11.08
N LYS A 24 11.91 10.30 10.18
CA LYS A 24 12.78 10.70 9.06
C LYS A 24 13.63 11.93 9.35
N HIS A 25 13.58 12.49 10.55
CA HIS A 25 14.30 13.72 10.92
C HIS A 25 14.00 14.90 9.97
N LEU A 26 12.73 15.02 9.56
CA LEU A 26 12.30 16.12 8.70
C LEU A 26 12.01 17.38 9.53
N SER A 27 11.87 18.54 8.85
CA SER A 27 11.55 19.80 9.52
C SER A 27 10.16 19.79 10.16
N ASP A 28 10.03 20.39 11.33
CA ASP A 28 8.93 20.23 12.29
C ASP A 28 7.58 20.84 11.89
N ASN A 29 7.46 21.43 10.70
CA ASN A 29 6.22 22.12 10.30
C ASN A 29 5.22 21.26 9.52
N LEU A 30 5.50 19.96 9.35
CA LEU A 30 4.62 19.06 8.63
C LEU A 30 3.79 18.24 9.62
N THR A 31 2.46 18.28 9.48
CA THR A 31 1.51 17.51 10.26
C THR A 31 0.59 16.69 9.36
N GLY A 32 0.05 15.59 9.88
CA GLY A 32 -0.89 14.76 9.12
C GLY A 32 -0.25 14.05 7.91
N VAL A 33 1.04 13.75 7.98
CA VAL A 33 1.75 13.03 6.93
C VAL A 33 1.40 11.55 7.04
N GLY A 34 0.45 11.10 6.22
CA GLY A 34 0.00 9.71 6.23
C GLY A 34 0.90 8.77 5.43
N GLU A 35 1.57 9.27 4.38
CA GLU A 35 2.48 8.45 3.58
C GLU A 35 3.78 9.20 3.26
N SER A 36 4.88 8.44 3.24
CA SER A 36 6.18 8.87 2.71
C SER A 36 6.63 7.85 1.67
N TRP A 37 6.57 8.23 0.41
CA TRP A 37 6.99 7.37 -0.70
C TRP A 37 8.51 7.46 -0.84
N GLU A 38 9.19 6.35 -0.60
CA GLU A 38 10.65 6.28 -0.55
C GLU A 38 11.25 5.97 -1.93
N ILE A 39 10.63 5.01 -2.64
CA ILE A 39 10.98 4.65 -4.01
C ILE A 39 9.68 4.47 -4.78
N SER A 40 9.48 5.28 -5.81
CA SER A 40 8.26 5.27 -6.62
C SER A 40 8.58 5.32 -8.11
N GLY A 41 8.06 4.33 -8.84
CA GLY A 41 7.97 4.35 -10.30
C GLY A 41 6.58 4.76 -10.82
N VAL A 42 5.69 5.27 -9.97
CA VAL A 42 4.34 5.70 -10.37
C VAL A 42 4.43 6.96 -11.23
N GLU A 43 3.79 6.93 -12.39
CA GLU A 43 3.74 8.07 -13.32
C GLU A 43 3.25 9.34 -12.62
N ASP A 44 3.87 10.48 -12.93
CA ASP A 44 3.68 11.79 -12.30
C ASP A 44 4.06 11.87 -10.80
N ASN A 45 4.46 10.75 -10.18
CA ASN A 45 4.95 10.68 -8.80
C ASN A 45 6.23 9.86 -8.69
N GLU A 46 7.11 9.97 -9.66
CA GLU A 46 8.38 9.25 -9.70
C GLU A 46 9.37 9.82 -8.70
N SER A 47 10.11 8.94 -8.04
CA SER A 47 11.21 9.36 -7.16
C SER A 47 12.29 10.10 -7.92
N VAL A 48 12.86 11.16 -7.32
CA VAL A 48 13.93 11.98 -7.87
C VAL A 48 15.21 11.73 -7.09
N VAL A 49 16.33 11.54 -7.79
CA VAL A 49 17.65 11.30 -7.19
C VAL A 49 18.10 12.54 -6.42
N ALA A 50 18.47 12.34 -5.13
CA ALA A 50 18.85 13.40 -4.22
C ALA A 50 20.37 13.66 -4.16
N ASN A 51 21.21 12.73 -4.67
CA ASN A 51 22.67 12.80 -4.49
C ASN A 51 23.47 12.45 -5.74
N GLY A 52 24.74 12.78 -5.72
CA GLY A 52 25.73 12.40 -6.74
C GLY A 52 25.53 13.08 -8.10
N PRO A 53 26.20 12.58 -9.16
CA PRO A 53 26.19 13.19 -10.48
C PRO A 53 24.83 13.12 -11.20
N ASP A 54 23.94 12.21 -10.77
CA ASP A 54 22.60 12.02 -11.34
C ASP A 54 21.50 12.75 -10.55
N LYS A 55 21.88 13.61 -9.59
CA LYS A 55 20.92 14.40 -8.82
C LYS A 55 19.94 15.15 -9.71
N GLY A 56 18.66 15.04 -9.44
CA GLY A 56 17.58 15.67 -10.19
C GLY A 56 16.98 14.80 -11.31
N LEU A 57 17.58 13.66 -11.64
CA LEU A 57 16.97 12.71 -12.57
C LEU A 57 15.87 11.90 -11.88
N THR A 58 14.81 11.54 -12.61
CA THR A 58 13.77 10.66 -12.12
C THR A 58 14.25 9.20 -12.06
N LEU A 59 13.57 8.37 -11.29
CA LEU A 59 13.84 6.93 -11.25
C LEU A 59 13.70 6.29 -12.65
N THR A 60 12.73 6.73 -13.45
CA THR A 60 12.57 6.29 -14.85
C THR A 60 13.77 6.68 -15.71
N ASP A 61 14.30 7.90 -15.55
CA ASP A 61 15.51 8.31 -16.25
C ASP A 61 16.72 7.48 -15.85
N MET A 62 16.83 7.13 -14.55
CA MET A 62 17.87 6.25 -14.04
C MET A 62 17.77 4.83 -14.63
N VAL A 63 16.56 4.26 -14.68
CA VAL A 63 16.33 2.93 -15.31
C VAL A 63 16.66 3.00 -16.80
N ARG A 64 16.27 4.07 -17.49
CA ARG A 64 16.58 4.27 -18.90
C ARG A 64 18.09 4.36 -19.17
N LYS A 65 18.83 5.06 -18.27
CA LYS A 65 20.26 5.27 -18.37
C LYS A 65 21.09 4.02 -18.06
N TYR A 66 20.76 3.34 -16.97
CA TYR A 66 21.57 2.23 -16.43
C TYR A 66 20.99 0.84 -16.71
N ARG A 67 19.73 0.75 -17.12
CA ARG A 67 19.06 -0.50 -17.57
C ARG A 67 19.25 -1.64 -16.55
N GLY A 68 19.66 -2.82 -17.04
CA GLY A 68 19.93 -4.00 -16.21
C GLY A 68 21.03 -3.82 -15.17
N GLU A 69 21.96 -2.87 -15.36
CA GLU A 69 22.96 -2.54 -14.32
C GLU A 69 22.31 -2.00 -13.04
N LEU A 70 21.17 -1.27 -13.16
CA LEU A 70 20.43 -0.75 -12.01
C LEU A 70 19.44 -1.75 -11.44
N VAL A 71 18.61 -2.37 -12.29
CA VAL A 71 17.45 -3.16 -11.82
C VAL A 71 17.65 -4.68 -12.00
N GLY A 72 18.78 -5.12 -12.56
CA GLY A 72 19.02 -6.49 -12.97
C GLY A 72 18.54 -6.76 -14.40
N GLU A 73 19.28 -7.57 -15.15
CA GLU A 73 19.00 -7.85 -16.57
C GLU A 73 17.63 -8.51 -16.76
N GLU A 74 17.25 -9.45 -15.91
CA GLU A 74 15.96 -10.13 -15.97
C GLU A 74 14.79 -9.16 -15.71
N ASN A 75 14.92 -8.29 -14.72
CA ASN A 75 13.91 -7.30 -14.42
C ASN A 75 13.79 -6.26 -15.55
N TYR A 76 14.94 -5.84 -16.12
CA TYR A 76 14.92 -4.92 -17.24
C TYR A 76 14.27 -5.56 -18.49
N ALA A 77 14.57 -6.83 -18.76
CA ALA A 77 13.94 -7.57 -19.86
C ALA A 77 12.42 -7.71 -19.67
N ARG A 78 11.96 -7.86 -18.42
CA ARG A 78 10.52 -8.02 -18.07
C ARG A 78 9.75 -6.71 -18.07
N PHE A 79 10.30 -5.66 -17.47
CA PHE A 79 9.59 -4.40 -17.17
C PHE A 79 10.04 -3.22 -18.04
N GLY A 80 11.13 -3.36 -18.82
CA GLY A 80 11.71 -2.28 -19.62
C GLY A 80 12.12 -1.10 -18.74
N ASN A 81 11.70 0.09 -19.12
CA ASN A 81 12.02 1.33 -18.39
C ASN A 81 11.12 1.57 -17.17
N LYS A 82 10.16 0.70 -16.89
CA LYS A 82 9.27 0.85 -15.72
C LYS A 82 9.91 0.23 -14.49
N PHE A 83 10.02 0.99 -13.41
CA PHE A 83 10.39 0.43 -12.12
C PHE A 83 9.17 -0.25 -11.49
N PRO A 84 9.23 -1.56 -11.13
CA PRO A 84 8.03 -2.35 -10.85
C PRO A 84 7.49 -2.22 -9.42
N LEU A 85 8.11 -1.40 -8.56
CA LEU A 85 7.74 -1.29 -7.16
C LEU A 85 7.45 0.16 -6.74
N LEU A 86 6.58 0.28 -5.74
CA LEU A 86 6.43 1.44 -4.88
C LEU A 86 6.72 1.00 -3.44
N ILE A 87 7.65 1.69 -2.78
CA ILE A 87 8.02 1.45 -1.38
C ILE A 87 7.72 2.70 -0.59
N LYS A 88 6.95 2.57 0.51
CA LYS A 88 6.53 3.70 1.32
C LYS A 88 6.38 3.35 2.79
N PHE A 89 6.42 4.37 3.63
CA PHE A 89 5.94 4.32 5.00
C PHE A 89 4.51 4.84 5.07
N ILE A 90 3.70 4.22 5.92
CA ILE A 90 2.32 4.60 6.21
C ILE A 90 2.20 4.84 7.71
N ASP A 91 1.71 6.01 8.10
CA ASP A 91 1.44 6.39 9.48
C ASP A 91 -0.06 6.64 9.66
N ALA A 92 -0.74 5.71 10.28
CA ALA A 92 -2.19 5.71 10.45
C ALA A 92 -2.60 6.26 11.81
N LYS A 93 -2.97 7.54 11.90
CA LYS A 93 -3.60 8.14 13.10
C LYS A 93 -5.06 7.74 13.23
N GLN A 94 -5.72 7.43 12.12
CA GLN A 94 -7.08 6.91 12.04
C GLN A 94 -7.11 5.70 11.13
N ASP A 95 -8.16 4.88 11.22
CA ASP A 95 -8.34 3.74 10.34
C ASP A 95 -8.33 4.18 8.86
N LEU A 96 -7.57 3.50 8.02
CA LEU A 96 -7.68 3.61 6.58
C LEU A 96 -8.98 2.95 6.11
N SER A 97 -9.46 3.33 4.93
CA SER A 97 -10.63 2.68 4.34
C SER A 97 -10.43 1.17 4.17
N ILE A 98 -11.52 0.41 4.30
CA ILE A 98 -11.57 -0.97 3.82
C ILE A 98 -11.46 -0.92 2.29
N GLN A 99 -10.55 -1.70 1.73
CA GLN A 99 -10.21 -1.65 0.31
C GLN A 99 -9.76 -2.99 -0.26
N VAL A 100 -9.71 -3.06 -1.57
CA VAL A 100 -9.14 -4.18 -2.32
C VAL A 100 -8.46 -3.63 -3.57
N HIS A 101 -7.47 -4.36 -4.07
CA HIS A 101 -6.75 -4.02 -5.30
C HIS A 101 -6.98 -5.08 -6.37
N PRO A 102 -7.11 -4.67 -7.65
CA PRO A 102 -7.23 -5.62 -8.76
C PRO A 102 -5.90 -6.35 -9.00
N ASN A 103 -5.97 -7.56 -9.56
CA ASN A 103 -4.81 -8.26 -10.11
C ASN A 103 -4.36 -7.64 -11.45
N ASP A 104 -3.22 -8.11 -11.98
CA ASP A 104 -2.62 -7.56 -13.22
C ASP A 104 -3.59 -7.63 -14.41
N GLU A 105 -4.33 -8.73 -14.56
CA GLU A 105 -5.29 -8.90 -15.66
C GLU A 105 -6.42 -7.89 -15.60
N LEU A 106 -7.04 -7.76 -14.42
CA LEU A 106 -8.16 -6.85 -14.21
C LEU A 106 -7.72 -5.38 -14.27
N ALA A 107 -6.55 -5.06 -13.70
CA ALA A 107 -5.97 -3.73 -13.74
C ALA A 107 -5.62 -3.31 -15.18
N LYS A 108 -5.03 -4.21 -15.95
CA LYS A 108 -4.74 -3.96 -17.38
C LYS A 108 -6.01 -3.72 -18.18
N LYS A 109 -7.04 -4.56 -17.97
CA LYS A 109 -8.31 -4.45 -18.70
C LYS A 109 -9.06 -3.15 -18.41
N ARG A 110 -9.06 -2.69 -17.15
CA ARG A 110 -9.88 -1.56 -16.71
C ARG A 110 -9.16 -0.22 -16.73
N HIS A 111 -7.85 -0.24 -16.46
CA HIS A 111 -7.06 0.96 -16.18
C HIS A 111 -5.79 1.05 -17.00
N ASN A 112 -5.50 0.05 -17.86
CA ASN A 112 -4.23 -0.05 -18.60
C ASN A 112 -3.00 0.05 -17.68
N SER A 113 -3.11 -0.52 -16.47
CA SER A 113 -2.12 -0.44 -15.39
C SER A 113 -1.74 -1.83 -14.87
N MET A 114 -0.80 -1.85 -13.92
CA MET A 114 -0.44 -3.05 -13.17
C MET A 114 -1.45 -3.31 -12.05
N GLY A 115 -1.53 -4.56 -11.61
CA GLY A 115 -2.20 -4.93 -10.37
C GLY A 115 -1.47 -4.37 -9.15
N LYS A 116 -2.00 -4.67 -7.96
CA LYS A 116 -1.42 -4.16 -6.73
C LYS A 116 -1.38 -5.26 -5.67
N THR A 117 -0.36 -6.11 -5.75
CA THR A 117 0.04 -7.01 -4.68
C THR A 117 0.96 -6.25 -3.74
N GLU A 118 0.80 -6.45 -2.44
CA GLU A 118 1.50 -5.71 -1.38
C GLU A 118 2.11 -6.65 -0.35
N MET A 119 3.09 -6.13 0.37
CA MET A 119 3.60 -6.70 1.61
C MET A 119 3.70 -5.58 2.64
N TRP A 120 3.22 -5.83 3.85
CA TRP A 120 3.36 -4.93 4.98
C TRP A 120 4.34 -5.50 6.01
N TYR A 121 5.22 -4.64 6.49
CA TYR A 121 6.05 -4.86 7.66
C TYR A 121 5.66 -3.83 8.72
N VAL A 122 5.24 -4.28 9.90
CA VAL A 122 4.91 -3.38 11.01
C VAL A 122 6.19 -2.85 11.62
N VAL A 123 6.46 -1.57 11.42
CA VAL A 123 7.64 -0.86 11.95
C VAL A 123 7.42 -0.50 13.41
N ASP A 124 6.22 0.00 13.73
CA ASP A 124 5.78 0.37 15.06
C ASP A 124 4.25 0.25 15.17
N ALA A 125 3.73 0.07 16.37
CA ALA A 125 2.29 -0.01 16.63
C ALA A 125 1.96 0.54 18.01
N ASP A 126 0.93 1.38 18.09
CA ASP A 126 0.37 1.79 19.36
C ASP A 126 -0.28 0.59 20.08
N LYS A 127 -0.36 0.64 21.40
CA LYS A 127 -0.97 -0.44 22.17
C LYS A 127 -2.41 -0.70 21.71
N GLY A 128 -2.67 -1.94 21.30
CA GLY A 128 -3.98 -2.38 20.81
C GLY A 128 -4.28 -1.94 19.37
N ALA A 129 -3.28 -1.43 18.63
CA ALA A 129 -3.43 -1.15 17.20
C ALA A 129 -3.74 -2.45 16.45
N LYS A 130 -4.57 -2.34 15.42
CA LYS A 130 -5.06 -3.48 14.66
C LYS A 130 -5.02 -3.21 13.17
N LEU A 131 -5.07 -4.28 12.40
CA LEU A 131 -5.35 -4.23 10.96
C LEU A 131 -6.34 -5.33 10.57
N ARG A 132 -6.88 -5.23 9.36
CA ARG A 132 -7.78 -6.26 8.82
C ARG A 132 -7.17 -6.83 7.55
N SER A 133 -7.22 -8.16 7.43
CA SER A 133 -6.75 -8.87 6.24
C SER A 133 -7.60 -10.11 6.00
N GLY A 134 -8.34 -10.11 4.88
CA GLY A 134 -9.22 -11.20 4.48
C GLY A 134 -10.53 -11.29 5.25
N PHE A 135 -11.31 -12.30 4.92
CA PHE A 135 -12.59 -12.60 5.59
C PHE A 135 -12.39 -13.54 6.78
N SER A 136 -13.17 -13.34 7.84
CA SER A 136 -13.23 -14.23 9.00
C SER A 136 -14.22 -15.37 8.81
N GLU A 137 -15.14 -15.25 7.85
CA GLU A 137 -16.14 -16.25 7.50
C GLU A 137 -16.41 -16.24 5.99
N GLN A 138 -16.93 -17.34 5.49
CA GLN A 138 -17.29 -17.45 4.08
C GLN A 138 -18.52 -16.60 3.78
N ILE A 139 -18.40 -15.68 2.83
CA ILE A 139 -19.51 -14.88 2.32
C ILE A 139 -19.57 -14.94 0.78
N THR A 140 -20.77 -14.69 0.25
CA THR A 140 -20.99 -14.60 -1.19
C THR A 140 -20.82 -13.16 -1.70
N PRO A 141 -20.61 -12.95 -3.02
CA PRO A 141 -20.61 -11.61 -3.61
C PRO A 141 -21.92 -10.83 -3.41
N LYS A 142 -23.05 -11.52 -3.17
CA LYS A 142 -24.32 -10.89 -2.85
C LYS A 142 -24.30 -10.36 -1.41
N GLU A 143 -23.93 -11.21 -0.46
CA GLU A 143 -23.80 -10.83 0.95
C GLU A 143 -22.78 -9.72 1.15
N TYR A 144 -21.67 -9.73 0.42
CA TYR A 144 -20.71 -8.62 0.40
C TYR A 144 -21.42 -7.28 0.11
N LYS A 145 -22.23 -7.20 -0.95
CA LYS A 145 -22.96 -5.97 -1.30
C LYS A 145 -23.93 -5.55 -0.21
N GLU A 146 -24.68 -6.50 0.36
CA GLU A 146 -25.61 -6.26 1.48
C GLU A 146 -24.87 -5.73 2.71
N ARG A 147 -23.70 -6.29 3.06
CA ARG A 147 -22.85 -5.84 4.17
C ARG A 147 -22.29 -4.44 3.95
N VAL A 148 -21.85 -4.12 2.73
CA VAL A 148 -21.40 -2.78 2.39
C VAL A 148 -22.53 -1.77 2.52
N TYR A 149 -23.71 -2.08 1.95
CA TYR A 149 -24.89 -1.23 2.01
C TYR A 149 -25.34 -0.94 3.45
N ASN A 150 -25.31 -1.96 4.29
CA ASN A 150 -25.73 -1.88 5.70
C ASN A 150 -24.61 -1.38 6.65
N ASN A 151 -23.42 -1.02 6.14
CA ASN A 151 -22.24 -0.62 6.94
C ASN A 151 -21.77 -1.70 7.93
N THR A 152 -21.92 -2.98 7.59
CA THR A 152 -21.56 -4.14 8.44
C THR A 152 -20.44 -4.99 7.82
N ILE A 153 -19.76 -4.46 6.80
CA ILE A 153 -18.68 -5.22 6.15
C ILE A 153 -17.52 -5.55 7.09
N THR A 154 -17.25 -4.71 8.07
CA THR A 154 -16.21 -4.92 9.07
C THR A 154 -16.45 -6.15 9.95
N ASP A 155 -17.71 -6.55 10.15
CA ASP A 155 -18.07 -7.67 11.05
C ASP A 155 -17.63 -9.02 10.53
N VAL A 156 -17.35 -9.13 9.24
CA VAL A 156 -16.94 -10.35 8.54
C VAL A 156 -15.48 -10.32 8.08
N LEU A 157 -14.69 -9.33 8.53
CA LEU A 157 -13.27 -9.25 8.23
C LEU A 157 -12.43 -9.81 9.37
N GLN A 158 -11.37 -10.54 9.03
CA GLN A 158 -10.41 -11.02 10.00
C GLN A 158 -9.57 -9.85 10.52
N GLU A 159 -9.63 -9.62 11.83
CA GLU A 159 -8.90 -8.56 12.53
C GLU A 159 -7.70 -9.15 13.29
N TYR A 160 -6.59 -8.43 13.27
CA TYR A 160 -5.35 -8.78 13.98
C TYR A 160 -4.89 -7.62 14.83
N GLU A 161 -4.62 -7.85 16.12
CA GLU A 161 -3.75 -6.98 16.89
C GLU A 161 -2.33 -7.12 16.35
N ILE A 162 -1.64 -5.99 16.13
CA ILE A 162 -0.33 -5.95 15.49
C ILE A 162 0.76 -5.48 16.43
N HIS A 163 1.97 -5.99 16.18
CA HIS A 163 3.18 -5.66 16.92
C HIS A 163 4.33 -5.39 15.95
N PRO A 164 5.33 -4.58 16.37
CA PRO A 164 6.54 -4.40 15.57
C PRO A 164 7.16 -5.73 15.15
N GLY A 165 7.46 -5.88 13.88
CA GLY A 165 8.01 -7.09 13.28
C GLY A 165 6.97 -8.02 12.61
N ASP A 166 5.68 -7.79 12.81
CA ASP A 166 4.64 -8.55 12.09
C ASP A 166 4.71 -8.29 10.59
N VAL A 167 4.46 -9.35 9.81
CA VAL A 167 4.47 -9.29 8.34
C VAL A 167 3.17 -9.84 7.78
N PHE A 168 2.61 -9.12 6.80
CA PHE A 168 1.42 -9.53 6.07
C PHE A 168 1.69 -9.45 4.56
N PHE A 169 1.56 -10.56 3.85
CA PHE A 169 1.53 -10.58 2.41
C PHE A 169 0.09 -10.49 1.92
N LEU A 170 -0.19 -9.50 1.09
CA LEU A 170 -1.52 -9.15 0.60
C LEU A 170 -1.55 -9.32 -0.93
N PRO A 171 -1.84 -10.52 -1.44
CA PRO A 171 -2.03 -10.70 -2.86
C PRO A 171 -3.18 -9.83 -3.35
N ALA A 172 -3.11 -9.38 -4.59
CA ALA A 172 -4.23 -8.69 -5.22
C ALA A 172 -5.53 -9.50 -5.04
N GLY A 173 -6.64 -8.82 -4.79
CA GLY A 173 -7.92 -9.45 -4.42
C GLY A 173 -8.15 -9.63 -2.92
N ARG A 174 -7.12 -9.48 -2.06
CA ARG A 174 -7.29 -9.53 -0.61
C ARG A 174 -7.97 -8.24 -0.11
N ILE A 175 -9.15 -8.38 0.51
CA ILE A 175 -9.78 -7.27 1.22
C ILE A 175 -8.99 -6.96 2.49
N HIS A 176 -8.71 -5.67 2.76
CA HIS A 176 -7.84 -5.29 3.86
C HIS A 176 -8.06 -3.86 4.33
N SER A 177 -7.53 -3.52 5.51
CA SER A 177 -7.35 -2.13 5.96
C SER A 177 -6.30 -2.05 7.06
N ILE A 178 -5.61 -0.91 7.13
CA ILE A 178 -4.71 -0.54 8.22
C ILE A 178 -5.53 0.22 9.26
N GLY A 179 -5.46 -0.20 10.51
CA GLY A 179 -6.14 0.47 11.62
C GLY A 179 -5.30 1.57 12.25
N ALA A 180 -5.96 2.40 13.04
CA ALA A 180 -5.34 3.49 13.77
C ALA A 180 -4.21 3.01 14.69
N GLY A 181 -3.14 3.80 14.78
CA GLY A 181 -1.95 3.51 15.59
C GLY A 181 -0.89 2.67 14.89
N ALA A 182 -1.15 2.17 13.68
CA ALA A 182 -0.18 1.40 12.90
C ALA A 182 0.84 2.31 12.20
N PHE A 183 2.12 1.93 12.25
CA PHE A 183 3.19 2.50 11.45
C PHE A 183 3.84 1.38 10.62
N ILE A 184 3.69 1.42 9.32
CA ILE A 184 3.94 0.30 8.41
C ILE A 184 4.91 0.71 7.31
N ALA A 185 5.85 -0.18 6.97
CA ALA A 185 6.56 -0.15 5.70
C ALA A 185 5.79 -1.03 4.70
N GLU A 186 5.36 -0.44 3.60
CA GLU A 186 4.64 -1.12 2.52
C GLU A 186 5.53 -1.24 1.30
N ILE A 187 5.67 -2.45 0.79
CA ILE A 187 6.30 -2.77 -0.48
C ILE A 187 5.23 -3.30 -1.42
N GLN A 188 4.97 -2.63 -2.52
CA GLN A 188 3.89 -2.98 -3.45
C GLN A 188 4.33 -2.90 -4.92
N GLN A 189 3.53 -3.50 -5.80
CA GLN A 189 3.65 -3.25 -7.23
C GLN A 189 3.41 -1.76 -7.53
N THR A 190 4.00 -1.26 -8.61
CA THR A 190 3.84 0.13 -9.06
C THR A 190 2.43 0.36 -9.60
N SER A 191 1.51 0.61 -8.68
CA SER A 191 0.11 0.93 -8.95
C SER A 191 -0.46 1.74 -7.78
N ASP A 192 -1.33 2.70 -8.08
CA ASP A 192 -2.09 3.48 -7.09
C ASP A 192 -3.60 3.15 -7.12
N ILE A 193 -3.99 2.10 -7.88
CA ILE A 193 -5.38 1.71 -8.04
C ILE A 193 -5.92 1.11 -6.75
N THR A 194 -6.95 1.76 -6.22
CA THR A 194 -7.63 1.33 -4.99
C THR A 194 -9.14 1.29 -5.20
N TYR A 195 -9.76 0.13 -5.00
CA TYR A 195 -11.20 0.01 -4.92
C TYR A 195 -11.63 0.14 -3.45
N ARG A 196 -12.10 1.33 -3.08
CA ARG A 196 -12.58 1.64 -1.74
C ARG A 196 -13.94 1.02 -1.51
N ILE A 197 -14.06 0.25 -0.43
CA ILE A 197 -15.26 -0.51 -0.08
C ILE A 197 -16.06 0.19 1.00
N TYR A 198 -15.38 0.66 2.05
CA TYR A 198 -15.99 1.34 3.18
C TYR A 198 -15.00 2.34 3.79
N ASP A 199 -15.47 3.53 4.13
CA ASP A 199 -14.63 4.61 4.64
C ASP A 199 -15.15 5.22 5.95
N PHE A 200 -15.82 4.42 6.78
CA PHE A 200 -16.33 4.85 8.08
C PHE A 200 -17.21 6.12 8.03
N ASN A 201 -17.85 6.36 6.89
CA ASN A 201 -18.66 7.55 6.61
C ASN A 201 -17.92 8.89 6.86
N ARG A 202 -16.59 8.89 6.77
CA ARG A 202 -15.77 10.10 6.93
C ARG A 202 -16.10 11.14 5.89
N LYS A 203 -16.05 12.40 6.33
CA LYS A 203 -16.23 13.57 5.47
C LYS A 203 -14.95 14.39 5.46
N ASP A 204 -14.63 14.97 4.33
CA ASP A 204 -13.57 15.96 4.20
C ASP A 204 -14.00 17.31 4.83
N ALA A 205 -13.11 18.30 4.78
CA ALA A 205 -13.37 19.65 5.29
C ALA A 205 -14.57 20.35 4.63
N ASN A 206 -15.00 19.88 3.45
CA ASN A 206 -16.16 20.38 2.70
C ASN A 206 -17.42 19.56 2.97
N GLY A 207 -17.37 18.59 3.89
CA GLY A 207 -18.49 17.72 4.22
C GLY A 207 -18.77 16.61 3.20
N LYS A 208 -17.86 16.37 2.23
CA LYS A 208 -18.00 15.36 1.18
C LYS A 208 -17.34 14.05 1.60
N THR A 209 -18.04 12.94 1.37
CA THR A 209 -17.50 11.57 1.52
C THR A 209 -16.64 11.19 0.32
N ARG A 210 -15.64 10.32 0.52
CA ARG A 210 -14.88 9.73 -0.59
C ARG A 210 -15.76 8.74 -1.36
N GLU A 211 -15.52 8.63 -2.66
CA GLU A 211 -16.20 7.68 -3.52
C GLU A 211 -15.94 6.23 -3.09
N LEU A 212 -16.97 5.40 -3.14
CA LEU A 212 -16.91 3.95 -2.91
C LEU A 212 -17.02 3.22 -4.25
N HIS A 213 -16.26 2.13 -4.39
CA HIS A 213 -16.13 1.36 -5.63
C HIS A 213 -16.73 -0.05 -5.45
N THR A 214 -17.94 -0.14 -4.87
CA THR A 214 -18.56 -1.40 -4.42
C THR A 214 -18.61 -2.48 -5.51
N ASP A 215 -19.04 -2.13 -6.72
CA ASP A 215 -19.17 -3.12 -7.80
C ASP A 215 -17.80 -3.51 -8.41
N LEU A 216 -16.88 -2.56 -8.55
CA LEU A 216 -15.51 -2.84 -9.00
C LEU A 216 -14.77 -3.73 -8.01
N ALA A 217 -14.95 -3.48 -6.72
CA ALA A 217 -14.36 -4.26 -5.64
C ALA A 217 -14.92 -5.68 -5.60
N ARG A 218 -16.25 -5.84 -5.77
CA ARG A 218 -16.91 -7.16 -5.80
C ARG A 218 -16.28 -8.14 -6.79
N GLU A 219 -15.88 -7.63 -7.95
CA GLU A 219 -15.25 -8.44 -8.99
C GLU A 219 -13.76 -8.68 -8.77
N ALA A 220 -13.10 -7.81 -7.99
CA ALA A 220 -11.68 -7.93 -7.67
C ALA A 220 -11.41 -8.81 -6.44
N ILE A 221 -12.38 -8.92 -5.52
CA ILE A 221 -12.21 -9.65 -4.25
C ILE A 221 -12.02 -11.14 -4.48
N ASN A 222 -11.02 -11.72 -3.82
CA ASN A 222 -10.93 -13.14 -3.55
C ASN A 222 -11.70 -13.46 -2.26
N TYR A 223 -12.78 -14.24 -2.38
CA TYR A 223 -13.67 -14.61 -1.27
C TYR A 223 -13.19 -15.84 -0.48
N GLU A 224 -12.04 -16.40 -0.81
CA GLU A 224 -11.46 -17.51 -0.07
C GLU A 224 -11.12 -17.09 1.36
N VAL A 225 -11.50 -17.94 2.32
CA VAL A 225 -11.20 -17.75 3.74
C VAL A 225 -9.99 -18.61 4.12
N LEU A 226 -8.99 -17.99 4.75
CA LEU A 226 -7.82 -18.67 5.26
C LEU A 226 -7.86 -18.72 6.80
N ASP A 227 -7.26 -19.73 7.39
CA ASP A 227 -7.17 -19.88 8.85
C ASP A 227 -6.31 -18.78 9.48
N ASP A 228 -5.25 -18.35 8.80
CA ASP A 228 -4.38 -17.24 9.22
C ASP A 228 -3.85 -16.49 7.99
N TYR A 229 -3.94 -15.16 8.01
CA TYR A 229 -3.46 -14.29 6.94
C TYR A 229 -2.09 -13.66 7.26
N ARG A 230 -1.54 -13.89 8.45
CA ARG A 230 -0.19 -13.45 8.80
C ARG A 230 0.84 -14.28 8.04
N THR A 231 1.89 -13.60 7.59
CA THR A 231 3.02 -14.27 6.96
C THR A 231 3.99 -14.73 8.04
N LYS A 232 4.20 -16.04 8.14
CA LYS A 232 5.24 -16.59 9.02
C LYS A 232 6.59 -16.35 8.35
N TYR A 233 7.42 -15.56 8.99
CA TYR A 233 8.71 -15.14 8.49
C TYR A 233 9.83 -15.65 9.39
N GLU A 234 10.76 -16.43 8.84
CA GLU A 234 11.99 -16.83 9.54
C GLU A 234 13.11 -15.86 9.17
N ILE A 235 13.52 -15.01 10.12
CA ILE A 235 14.67 -14.12 9.96
C ILE A 235 15.95 -14.96 9.82
N GLY A 236 16.73 -14.77 8.76
CA GLY A 236 18.07 -15.33 8.60
C GLY A 236 18.22 -16.44 7.58
N ARG A 237 17.21 -16.82 6.83
CA ARG A 237 17.36 -17.65 5.61
C ARG A 237 17.27 -16.77 4.37
N ALA A 238 18.42 -16.31 3.87
CA ALA A 238 18.51 -15.91 2.49
C ALA A 238 18.28 -17.16 1.64
N HIS A 239 17.20 -17.20 0.87
CA HIS A 239 17.10 -18.18 -0.21
C HIS A 239 18.09 -17.76 -1.30
N VAL A 240 19.20 -18.49 -1.38
CA VAL A 240 20.15 -18.41 -2.49
C VAL A 240 19.58 -19.20 -3.66
#